data_e24bdfc28fefb74b48d761f358585fe3
#
_entry.id   e24bdfc28fefb74b48d761f358585fe3
#
_cell.length_a   1.000
_cell.length_b   1.000
_cell.length_c   1.000
_cell.angle_alpha   90.00
_cell.angle_beta   90.00
_cell.angle_gamma   90.00
#
_symmetry.space_group_name_H-M   'P 1'
#
loop_
_entity.id
_entity.type
_entity.pdbx_description
1 polymer ?
#
loop_
_entity_poly.entity_id
_entity_poly.type
_entity_poly.pdbx_seq_one_letter_code
_entity_poly.pdbx_strand_id
1 'polypeptide(L)'
;VGFEATNLAAAHSIHNGLTRIPRTAPYLHGEKVAFGILTGLVLNRAPEEELRRVYRFLNALQLPVTLEQLGLPELTGQEWEDLLDTACGPHSLIHNEPMEITRQGVREAMEEADARGKAFLGSSAETRS
;
A
#
# COMPACT_ATOMS: atom_id res chain seq x y z
N VAL A 1 10.67 -8.80 -15.16
CA VAL A 1 10.54 -9.16 -13.77
C VAL A 1 9.83 -8.05 -13.02
N GLY A 2 8.58 -8.26 -12.66
CA GLY A 2 7.77 -7.21 -12.09
C GLY A 2 8.09 -6.85 -10.65
N PHE A 3 8.30 -7.85 -9.80
CA PHE A 3 8.40 -7.60 -8.37
C PHE A 3 9.67 -8.22 -7.80
N GLU A 4 10.47 -7.37 -7.19
CA GLU A 4 11.65 -7.81 -6.47
C GLU A 4 11.25 -8.40 -5.12
N ALA A 5 12.11 -9.22 -4.55
CA ALA A 5 11.89 -9.78 -3.22
C ALA A 5 11.73 -8.70 -2.17
N THR A 6 12.42 -7.57 -2.33
CA THR A 6 12.32 -6.45 -1.39
C THR A 6 10.91 -5.86 -1.39
N ASN A 7 10.27 -5.77 -2.57
CA ASN A 7 8.89 -5.26 -2.64
C ASN A 7 7.92 -6.17 -1.92
N LEU A 8 8.20 -7.48 -1.92
CA LEU A 8 7.36 -8.44 -1.20
C LEU A 8 7.49 -8.28 0.31
N ALA A 9 8.67 -7.90 0.79
CA ALA A 9 8.86 -7.67 2.21
C ALA A 9 7.99 -6.50 2.69
N ALA A 10 7.98 -5.40 1.94
CA ALA A 10 7.12 -4.26 2.27
C ALA A 10 5.65 -4.64 2.19
N ALA A 11 5.27 -5.37 1.12
CA ALA A 11 3.88 -5.77 0.94
C ALA A 11 3.39 -6.61 2.12
N HIS A 12 4.22 -7.54 2.59
CA HIS A 12 3.86 -8.40 3.70
C HIS A 12 3.70 -7.60 4.99
N SER A 13 4.63 -6.68 5.23
CA SER A 13 4.60 -5.87 6.45
C SER A 13 3.39 -4.93 6.48
N ILE A 14 3.07 -4.32 5.35
CA ILE A 14 1.90 -3.45 5.25
C ILE A 14 0.62 -4.26 5.45
N HIS A 15 0.55 -5.45 4.85
CA HIS A 15 -0.59 -6.34 5.07
C HIS A 15 -0.76 -6.61 6.57
N ASN A 16 0.32 -6.96 7.26
CA ASN A 16 0.26 -7.25 8.69
C ASN A 16 -0.22 -6.04 9.48
N GLY A 17 0.27 -4.85 9.12
CA GLY A 17 -0.17 -3.63 9.77
C GLY A 17 -1.66 -3.36 9.55
N LEU A 18 -2.12 -3.54 8.33
CA LEU A 18 -3.54 -3.32 8.01
C LEU A 18 -4.45 -4.26 8.78
N THR A 19 -4.01 -5.51 9.02
CA THR A 19 -4.83 -6.45 9.77
C THR A 19 -5.03 -6.05 11.22
N ARG A 20 -4.23 -5.12 11.73
CA ARG A 20 -4.40 -4.61 13.09
C ARG A 20 -5.60 -3.66 13.21
N ILE A 21 -6.12 -3.20 12.08
CA ILE A 21 -7.24 -2.27 12.06
C ILE A 21 -8.53 -3.05 11.85
N PRO A 22 -9.43 -3.11 12.86
CA PRO A 22 -10.64 -3.94 12.76
C PRO A 22 -11.51 -3.64 11.55
N ARG A 23 -11.53 -2.41 11.06
CA ARG A 23 -12.33 -2.04 9.90
C ARG A 23 -11.93 -2.80 8.63
N THR A 24 -10.70 -3.35 8.60
CA THR A 24 -10.24 -4.11 7.43
C THR A 24 -10.60 -5.59 7.51
N ALA A 25 -11.23 -6.04 8.61
CA ALA A 25 -11.54 -7.46 8.79
C ALA A 25 -12.32 -8.09 7.64
N PRO A 26 -13.29 -7.40 7.00
CA PRO A 26 -14.02 -8.00 5.88
C PRO A 26 -13.21 -8.19 4.61
N TYR A 27 -12.02 -7.57 4.53
CA TYR A 27 -11.23 -7.57 3.30
C TYR A 27 -10.26 -8.72 3.27
N LEU A 28 -10.05 -9.28 2.08
CA LEU A 28 -9.23 -10.48 1.91
C LEU A 28 -7.73 -10.17 2.04
N HIS A 29 -6.97 -11.21 2.35
CA HIS A 29 -5.52 -11.12 2.44
C HIS A 29 -4.92 -10.49 1.17
N GLY A 30 -5.32 -11.02 -0.01
CA GLY A 30 -4.78 -10.51 -1.27
C GLY A 30 -5.11 -9.04 -1.51
N GLU A 31 -6.26 -8.59 -1.01
CA GLU A 31 -6.63 -7.19 -1.15
C GLU A 31 -5.71 -6.28 -0.34
N LYS A 32 -5.35 -6.70 0.87
CA LYS A 32 -4.43 -5.93 1.71
C LYS A 32 -3.01 -5.98 1.16
N VAL A 33 -2.60 -7.13 0.62
CA VAL A 33 -1.28 -7.28 0.00
C VAL A 33 -1.15 -6.38 -1.22
N ALA A 34 -2.22 -6.25 -2.02
CA ALA A 34 -2.20 -5.39 -3.20
C ALA A 34 -1.80 -3.96 -2.83
N PHE A 35 -2.42 -3.40 -1.80
CA PHE A 35 -2.06 -2.05 -1.37
C PHE A 35 -0.63 -2.00 -0.82
N GLY A 36 -0.21 -3.07 -0.15
CA GLY A 36 1.17 -3.19 0.32
C GLY A 36 2.19 -3.17 -0.80
N ILE A 37 1.86 -3.81 -1.93
CA ILE A 37 2.71 -3.79 -3.11
C ILE A 37 2.90 -2.35 -3.60
N LEU A 38 1.81 -1.60 -3.68
CA LEU A 38 1.87 -0.21 -4.14
C LEU A 38 2.72 0.65 -3.19
N THR A 39 2.54 0.45 -1.89
CA THR A 39 3.35 1.17 -0.91
C THR A 39 4.83 0.83 -1.07
N GLY A 40 5.14 -0.44 -1.28
CA GLY A 40 6.53 -0.87 -1.49
C GLY A 40 7.16 -0.24 -2.71
N LEU A 41 6.39 -0.12 -3.79
CA LEU A 41 6.89 0.53 -5.00
C LEU A 41 7.19 2.01 -4.76
N VAL A 42 6.32 2.69 -4.00
CA VAL A 42 6.54 4.10 -3.66
C VAL A 42 7.79 4.24 -2.79
N LEU A 43 7.95 3.37 -1.79
CA LEU A 43 9.13 3.38 -0.92
C LEU A 43 10.42 3.20 -1.73
N ASN A 44 10.37 2.36 -2.75
CA ASN A 44 11.54 2.07 -3.58
C ASN A 44 11.70 3.04 -4.74
N ARG A 45 10.86 4.08 -4.80
CA ARG A 45 10.91 5.12 -5.82
C ARG A 45 10.87 4.53 -7.23
N ALA A 46 9.95 3.59 -7.43
CA ALA A 46 9.77 2.96 -8.73
C ALA A 46 9.46 4.02 -9.80
N PRO A 47 9.91 3.79 -11.05
CA PRO A 47 9.62 4.74 -12.13
C PRO A 47 8.12 4.91 -12.33
N GLU A 48 7.70 6.11 -12.77
CA GLU A 48 6.30 6.40 -13.03
C GLU A 48 5.64 5.38 -13.94
N GLU A 49 6.35 4.94 -14.96
CA GLU A 49 5.82 3.96 -15.91
C GLU A 49 5.50 2.63 -15.23
N GLU A 50 6.38 2.21 -14.34
CA GLU A 50 6.17 0.96 -13.60
C GLU A 50 4.99 1.10 -12.64
N LEU A 51 4.92 2.22 -11.92
CA LEU A 51 3.80 2.49 -11.02
C LEU A 51 2.48 2.46 -11.76
N ARG A 52 2.41 3.14 -12.91
CA ARG A 52 1.20 3.21 -13.71
C ARG A 52 0.76 1.83 -14.17
N ARG A 53 1.73 1.00 -14.58
CA ARG A 53 1.47 -0.35 -15.05
C ARG A 53 0.89 -1.23 -13.93
N VAL A 54 1.45 -1.11 -12.72
CA VAL A 54 0.99 -1.92 -11.59
C VAL A 54 -0.39 -1.48 -11.14
N TYR A 55 -0.65 -0.16 -11.06
CA TYR A 55 -1.98 0.33 -10.72
C TYR A 55 -3.02 -0.21 -11.71
N ARG A 56 -2.70 -0.17 -13.00
CA ARG A 56 -3.60 -0.66 -14.03
C ARG A 56 -3.86 -2.16 -13.87
N PHE A 57 -2.80 -2.91 -13.59
CA PHE A 57 -2.90 -4.35 -13.41
C PHE A 57 -3.78 -4.71 -12.21
N LEU A 58 -3.51 -4.09 -11.07
CA LEU A 58 -4.27 -4.38 -9.86
C LEU A 58 -5.74 -3.97 -10.01
N ASN A 59 -5.99 -2.83 -10.63
CA ASN A 59 -7.36 -2.38 -10.87
C ASN A 59 -8.09 -3.33 -11.82
N ALA A 60 -7.41 -3.85 -12.82
CA ALA A 60 -8.00 -4.82 -13.75
C ALA A 60 -8.42 -6.10 -13.03
N LEU A 61 -7.69 -6.48 -11.98
CA LEU A 61 -8.03 -7.64 -11.16
C LEU A 61 -9.06 -7.30 -10.08
N GLN A 62 -9.56 -6.07 -10.06
CA GLN A 62 -10.53 -5.59 -9.07
C GLN A 62 -9.96 -5.59 -7.66
N LEU A 63 -8.65 -5.40 -7.55
CA LEU A 63 -7.98 -5.27 -6.26
C LEU A 63 -7.89 -3.79 -5.85
N PRO A 64 -7.88 -3.52 -4.54
CA PRO A 64 -7.83 -2.14 -4.06
C PRO A 64 -6.55 -1.42 -4.47
N VAL A 65 -6.70 -0.18 -4.90
CA VAL A 65 -5.57 0.71 -5.17
C VAL A 65 -5.65 1.96 -4.30
N THR A 66 -6.64 2.03 -3.41
CA THR A 66 -6.79 3.12 -2.44
C THR A 66 -7.13 2.56 -1.08
N LEU A 67 -6.88 3.34 -0.04
CA LEU A 67 -7.27 2.96 1.31
C LEU A 67 -8.78 2.94 1.46
N GLU A 68 -9.48 3.82 0.78
CA GLU A 68 -10.93 3.82 0.81
C GLU A 68 -11.51 2.48 0.35
N GLN A 69 -10.90 1.88 -0.65
CA GLN A 69 -11.34 0.57 -1.15
C GLN A 69 -11.07 -0.55 -0.15
N LEU A 70 -10.28 -0.26 0.88
CA LEU A 70 -10.04 -1.20 2.00
C LEU A 70 -10.88 -0.83 3.22
N GLY A 71 -11.86 0.06 3.05
CA GLY A 71 -12.70 0.47 4.17
C GLY A 71 -12.07 1.54 5.05
N LEU A 72 -11.02 2.20 4.57
CA LEU A 72 -10.27 3.18 5.34
C LEU A 72 -10.22 4.52 4.60
N PRO A 73 -11.39 5.20 4.43
CA PRO A 73 -11.36 6.53 3.79
C PRO A 73 -10.52 7.52 4.58
N GLU A 74 -10.46 7.33 5.91
CA GLU A 74 -9.60 8.10 6.79
C GLU A 74 -9.13 7.18 7.91
N LEU A 75 -7.90 7.38 8.36
CA LEU A 75 -7.39 6.67 9.52
C LEU A 75 -7.27 7.63 10.69
N THR A 76 -7.70 7.17 11.87
CA THR A 76 -7.49 7.93 13.10
C THR A 76 -6.01 7.85 13.49
N GLY A 77 -5.60 8.72 14.43
CA GLY A 77 -4.24 8.67 14.94
C GLY A 77 -3.91 7.32 15.56
N GLN A 78 -4.88 6.74 16.28
CA GLN A 78 -4.66 5.44 16.90
C GLN A 78 -4.52 4.33 15.86
N GLU A 79 -5.31 4.41 14.80
CA GLU A 79 -5.21 3.42 13.72
C GLU A 79 -3.83 3.49 13.05
N TRP A 80 -3.33 4.70 12.81
CA TRP A 80 -1.98 4.85 12.28
C TRP A 80 -0.93 4.27 13.23
N GLU A 81 -1.08 4.52 14.55
CA GLU A 81 -0.15 3.99 15.53
C GLU A 81 -0.14 2.46 15.51
N ASP A 82 -1.32 1.84 15.53
CA ASP A 82 -1.43 0.38 15.54
C ASP A 82 -0.84 -0.23 14.28
N LEU A 83 -1.12 0.38 13.13
CA LEU A 83 -0.62 -0.10 11.85
C LEU A 83 0.91 -0.01 11.81
N LEU A 84 1.45 1.16 12.17
CA LEU A 84 2.88 1.40 12.09
C LEU A 84 3.66 0.61 13.14
N ASP A 85 3.07 0.37 14.32
CA ASP A 85 3.70 -0.48 15.33
C ASP A 85 3.96 -1.86 14.78
N THR A 86 3.03 -2.39 14.01
CA THR A 86 3.18 -3.72 13.41
C THR A 86 4.06 -3.69 12.17
N ALA A 87 3.79 -2.77 11.26
CA ALA A 87 4.50 -2.73 9.98
C ALA A 87 5.97 -2.38 10.16
N CYS A 88 6.29 -1.54 11.13
CA CYS A 88 7.65 -1.04 11.35
C CYS A 88 8.30 -1.58 12.62
N GLY A 89 7.73 -2.63 13.22
CA GLY A 89 8.28 -3.23 14.42
C GLY A 89 9.70 -3.76 14.17
N PRO A 90 10.49 -3.96 15.25
CA PRO A 90 11.90 -4.31 15.08
C PRO A 90 12.12 -5.65 14.37
N HIS A 91 11.13 -6.52 14.37
CA HIS A 91 11.26 -7.84 13.71
C HIS A 91 10.52 -7.87 12.37
N SER A 92 10.02 -6.73 11.90
CA SER A 92 9.29 -6.67 10.63
C SER A 92 10.23 -6.84 9.44
N LEU A 93 9.76 -7.58 8.44
CA LEU A 93 10.51 -7.79 7.22
C LEU A 93 10.74 -6.52 6.42
N ILE A 94 9.99 -5.45 6.71
CA ILE A 94 10.14 -4.19 5.98
C ILE A 94 11.55 -3.63 6.13
N HIS A 95 12.25 -3.98 7.21
CA HIS A 95 13.62 -3.51 7.41
C HIS A 95 14.62 -4.17 6.46
N ASN A 96 14.17 -5.17 5.68
CA ASN A 96 14.99 -5.77 4.63
C ASN A 96 14.98 -4.95 3.34
N GLU A 97 14.16 -3.89 3.27
CA GLU A 97 14.17 -2.98 2.13
C GLU A 97 15.53 -2.27 2.06
N PRO A 98 15.97 -1.89 0.85
CA PRO A 98 17.32 -1.32 0.70
C PRO A 98 17.51 0.07 1.29
N MET A 99 16.42 0.77 1.63
CA MET A 99 16.53 2.09 2.24
C MET A 99 16.27 2.01 3.74
N GLU A 100 16.65 3.06 4.45
CA GLU A 100 16.32 3.18 5.87
C GLU A 100 14.81 3.33 6.02
N ILE A 101 14.22 2.51 6.87
CA ILE A 101 12.76 2.51 7.09
C ILE A 101 12.45 3.28 8.37
N THR A 102 11.59 4.28 8.26
CA THR A 102 11.09 5.04 9.41
C THR A 102 9.56 4.99 9.40
N ARG A 103 8.97 5.16 10.59
CA ARG A 103 7.50 5.19 10.70
C ARG A 103 6.92 6.30 9.82
N GLN A 104 7.52 7.48 9.89
CA GLN A 104 7.05 8.61 9.10
C GLN A 104 7.17 8.34 7.61
N GLY A 105 8.27 7.74 7.18
CA GLY A 105 8.47 7.42 5.77
C GLY A 105 7.46 6.40 5.26
N VAL A 106 7.12 5.40 6.06
CA VAL A 106 6.13 4.41 5.67
C VAL A 106 4.75 5.05 5.57
N ARG A 107 4.40 5.87 6.54
CA ARG A 107 3.11 6.57 6.51
C ARG A 107 3.00 7.45 5.26
N GLU A 108 4.06 8.21 4.97
CA GLU A 108 4.06 9.07 3.78
C GLU A 108 3.95 8.25 2.50
N ALA A 109 4.61 7.10 2.45
CA ALA A 109 4.52 6.24 1.27
C ALA A 109 3.11 5.68 1.10
N MET A 110 2.45 5.31 2.19
CA MET A 110 1.07 4.85 2.13
C MET A 110 0.14 5.97 1.69
N GLU A 111 0.34 7.17 2.20
CA GLU A 111 -0.46 8.32 1.82
C GLU A 111 -0.26 8.66 0.35
N GLU A 112 0.97 8.58 -0.14
CA GLU A 112 1.25 8.82 -1.55
C GLU A 112 0.64 7.72 -2.43
N ALA A 113 0.76 6.46 -2.01
CA ALA A 113 0.17 5.36 -2.77
C ALA A 113 -1.34 5.53 -2.88
N ASP A 114 -1.98 5.96 -1.79
CA ASP A 114 -3.42 6.23 -1.76
C ASP A 114 -3.78 7.39 -2.68
N ALA A 115 -3.03 8.48 -2.64
CA ALA A 115 -3.29 9.64 -3.49
C ALA A 115 -3.14 9.28 -4.96
N ARG A 116 -2.12 8.49 -5.30
CA ARG A 116 -1.91 8.03 -6.67
C ARG A 116 -3.06 7.13 -7.13
N GLY A 117 -3.58 6.30 -6.22
CA GLY A 117 -4.71 5.44 -6.52
C GLY A 117 -5.97 6.24 -6.82
N LYS A 118 -6.23 7.27 -6.02
CA LYS A 118 -7.38 8.14 -6.24
C LYS A 118 -7.27 8.86 -7.57
N ALA A 119 -6.07 9.36 -7.89
CA ALA A 119 -5.84 10.05 -9.17
C ALA A 119 -6.01 9.08 -10.33
N PHE A 120 -5.53 7.85 -10.19
CA PHE A 120 -5.66 6.83 -11.22
C PHE A 120 -7.13 6.50 -11.48
N LEU A 121 -7.92 6.30 -10.43
CA LEU A 121 -9.34 5.98 -10.58
C LEU A 121 -10.12 7.16 -11.18
N GLY A 122 -9.78 8.38 -10.78
CA GLY A 122 -10.41 9.58 -11.35
C GLY A 122 -10.11 9.72 -12.83
N SER A 123 -8.86 9.52 -13.22
CA SER A 123 -8.44 9.59 -14.61
C SER A 123 -9.11 8.50 -15.44
N SER A 124 -9.21 7.30 -14.90
CA SER A 124 -9.84 6.18 -15.56
C SER A 124 -11.33 6.44 -15.79
N ALA A 125 -12.00 7.00 -14.79
CA ALA A 125 -13.41 7.35 -14.90
C ALA A 125 -13.64 8.43 -15.97
N GLU A 126 -12.77 9.44 -16.01
CA GLU A 126 -12.85 10.48 -17.02
C GLU A 126 -12.68 9.92 -18.43
N THR A 127 -11.75 8.98 -18.58
CA THR A 127 -11.48 8.35 -19.87
C THR A 127 -12.69 7.59 -20.38
N ARG A 128 -13.46 7.00 -19.46
CA ARG A 128 -14.62 6.20 -19.83
C ARG A 128 -15.83 7.04 -20.25
N SER A 129 -15.89 8.26 -19.80
CA SER A 129 -17.00 9.12 -20.16
C SER A 129 -16.74 9.80 -21.51
#